data_eddd733b5602faeb6f227c1d74fd8d7a
#
_entry.id   eddd733b5602faeb6f227c1d74fd8d7a
#
_cell.length_a   1.000
_cell.length_b   1.000
_cell.length_c   1.000
_cell.angle_alpha   90.00
_cell.angle_beta   90.00
_cell.angle_gamma   90.00
#
_symmetry.space_group_name_H-M   'P 1'
#
loop_
_entity.id
_entity.type
_entity.pdbx_description
1 polymer ?
#
loop_
_entity_poly.entity_id
_entity_poly.type
_entity_poly.pdbx_seq_one_letter_code
_entity_poly.pdbx_strand_id
1 'polypeptide(L)'
;MIIASLYPCPFDIQDRHEFNASVLKDEKIFSYEEGKVTTVKNDGTSKFPERTLMLGFKELDILPDQVDKWVFPTPKSDIKLKDYHLFFTWFFKAYNGQIDDFEKWFNEHVEFVDHQLSHAALASYGSTFSECAFLCMDGGGDFGDPRGYIFGDYKDNQFNIKYESTGYDHIANYHSFLTDSIGFSGDDNGKTSGLASYGKVQPKLKKEIKKLINVSKEEGVKFERKRFNITN
;
A
#
# COMPACT_ATOMS: atom_id res chain seq x y z
N MET A 1 -3.28 -11.26 -21.60
CA MET A 1 -3.14 -9.89 -21.03
C MET A 1 -2.00 -9.89 -20.04
N ILE A 2 -1.11 -8.90 -20.14
CA ILE A 2 0.04 -8.73 -19.24
C ILE A 2 -0.10 -7.40 -18.51
N ILE A 3 -0.09 -7.44 -17.19
CA ILE A 3 -0.18 -6.25 -16.32
C ILE A 3 1.05 -6.21 -15.42
N ALA A 4 1.71 -5.07 -15.36
CA ALA A 4 2.76 -4.80 -14.39
C ALA A 4 2.29 -3.73 -13.40
N SER A 5 2.33 -4.03 -12.11
CA SER A 5 2.01 -3.08 -11.05
C SER A 5 3.25 -2.76 -10.24
N LEU A 6 3.45 -1.48 -9.95
CA LEU A 6 4.57 -1.00 -9.16
C LEU A 6 4.07 -0.07 -8.06
N TYR A 7 4.53 -0.32 -6.83
CA TYR A 7 4.41 0.64 -5.75
C TYR A 7 5.74 1.37 -5.55
N PRO A 8 5.88 2.58 -6.10
CA PRO A 8 7.12 3.34 -6.05
C PRO A 8 7.20 4.19 -4.78
N CYS A 9 8.40 4.69 -4.47
CA CYS A 9 8.55 5.74 -3.46
C CYS A 9 8.48 7.13 -4.11
N PRO A 10 7.48 7.94 -3.80
CA PRO A 10 7.36 9.27 -4.38
C PRO A 10 8.39 10.28 -3.89
N PHE A 11 9.12 9.99 -2.80
CA PHE A 11 10.02 10.95 -2.15
C PHE A 11 11.41 10.39 -1.89
N ASP A 12 12.39 11.30 -1.77
CA ASP A 12 13.77 11.04 -1.32
C ASP A 12 13.84 10.63 0.18
N ILE A 13 12.87 9.88 0.67
CA ILE A 13 12.78 9.45 2.08
C ILE A 13 13.36 8.05 2.18
N GLN A 14 14.56 7.96 2.73
CA GLN A 14 15.34 6.72 2.88
C GLN A 14 14.73 5.64 3.79
N ASP A 15 13.64 5.92 4.48
CA ASP A 15 13.09 5.03 5.52
C ASP A 15 11.72 4.41 5.19
N ARG A 16 11.27 4.45 3.92
CA ARG A 16 10.03 3.79 3.54
C ARG A 16 10.28 2.37 3.07
N HIS A 17 9.69 1.44 3.78
CA HIS A 17 9.47 0.05 3.41
C HIS A 17 8.23 -0.02 2.51
N GLU A 18 8.14 -1.08 1.72
CA GLU A 18 6.96 -1.42 0.91
C GLU A 18 7.10 -1.24 -0.60
N PHE A 19 8.30 -0.93 -1.09
CA PHE A 19 8.55 -1.02 -2.52
C PHE A 19 8.27 -2.42 -3.00
N ASN A 20 7.33 -2.55 -3.87
CA ASN A 20 6.99 -3.84 -4.44
C ASN A 20 6.64 -3.72 -5.93
N ALA A 21 6.81 -4.82 -6.63
CA ALA A 21 6.30 -4.99 -7.98
C ALA A 21 5.54 -6.30 -8.09
N SER A 22 4.50 -6.27 -8.88
CA SER A 22 3.71 -7.44 -9.24
C SER A 22 3.55 -7.49 -10.74
N VAL A 23 3.68 -8.68 -11.32
CA VAL A 23 3.49 -8.90 -12.74
C VAL A 23 2.52 -10.05 -12.93
N LEU A 24 1.46 -9.79 -13.70
CA LEU A 24 0.46 -10.77 -14.08
C LEU A 24 0.63 -11.07 -15.58
N LYS A 25 0.77 -12.37 -15.90
CA LYS A 25 0.70 -12.88 -17.27
C LYS A 25 -0.31 -14.03 -17.29
N ASP A 26 -1.43 -13.81 -17.94
CA ASP A 26 -2.56 -14.74 -17.96
C ASP A 26 -3.04 -15.10 -16.54
N GLU A 27 -2.83 -16.34 -16.08
CA GLU A 27 -3.18 -16.78 -14.72
C GLU A 27 -1.97 -16.84 -13.76
N LYS A 28 -0.77 -16.44 -14.24
CA LYS A 28 0.45 -16.47 -13.44
C LYS A 28 0.73 -15.11 -12.84
N ILE A 29 0.96 -15.07 -11.55
CA ILE A 29 1.33 -13.87 -10.82
C ILE A 29 2.72 -14.04 -10.22
N PHE A 30 3.59 -13.07 -10.47
CA PHE A 30 4.81 -12.83 -9.72
C PHE A 30 4.61 -11.59 -8.87
N SER A 31 4.93 -11.65 -7.57
CA SER A 31 4.80 -10.47 -6.68
C SER A 31 5.80 -10.57 -5.55
N TYR A 32 6.65 -9.55 -5.39
CA TYR A 32 7.61 -9.46 -4.30
C TYR A 32 7.86 -8.01 -3.87
N GLU A 33 8.28 -7.87 -2.64
CA GLU A 33 8.84 -6.65 -2.07
C GLU A 33 10.31 -6.51 -2.49
N GLU A 34 10.76 -5.30 -2.85
CA GLU A 34 12.14 -5.05 -3.32
C GLU A 34 13.19 -5.51 -2.30
N GLY A 35 12.95 -5.25 -1.02
CA GLY A 35 13.85 -5.68 0.06
C GLY A 35 14.06 -7.20 0.15
N LYS A 36 13.10 -8.00 -0.32
CA LYS A 36 13.26 -9.46 -0.38
C LYS A 36 14.18 -9.91 -1.51
N VAL A 37 14.15 -9.18 -2.62
CA VAL A 37 15.00 -9.45 -3.79
C VAL A 37 16.43 -8.97 -3.54
N THR A 38 16.58 -7.78 -2.95
CA THR A 38 17.88 -7.17 -2.70
C THR A 38 18.55 -7.67 -1.43
N THR A 39 17.83 -8.36 -0.55
CA THR A 39 18.27 -8.76 0.80
C THR A 39 18.61 -7.58 1.73
N VAL A 40 18.19 -6.38 1.35
CA VAL A 40 18.35 -5.16 2.16
C VAL A 40 17.00 -4.79 2.75
N LYS A 41 16.91 -4.79 4.08
CA LYS A 41 15.67 -4.39 4.77
C LYS A 41 15.32 -2.95 4.42
N ASN A 42 14.07 -2.71 4.01
CA ASN A 42 13.57 -1.40 3.61
C ASN A 42 14.45 -0.75 2.52
N ASP A 43 14.79 -1.52 1.48
CA ASP A 43 15.63 -1.01 0.39
C ASP A 43 14.91 0.13 -0.35
N GLY A 44 15.36 1.35 -0.08
CA GLY A 44 14.89 2.59 -0.70
C GLY A 44 15.96 3.25 -1.58
N THR A 45 16.91 2.48 -2.07
CA THR A 45 18.01 3.02 -2.90
C THR A 45 17.54 3.52 -4.26
N SER A 46 16.38 3.06 -4.72
CA SER A 46 15.72 3.49 -5.95
C SER A 46 14.32 4.03 -5.68
N LYS A 47 13.79 4.86 -6.57
CA LYS A 47 12.39 5.35 -6.51
C LYS A 47 11.38 4.29 -6.95
N PHE A 48 11.83 3.28 -7.67
CA PHE A 48 11.00 2.21 -8.22
C PHE A 48 11.56 0.84 -7.83
N PRO A 49 10.72 -0.20 -7.70
CA PRO A 49 11.14 -1.56 -7.37
C PRO A 49 11.73 -2.28 -8.61
N GLU A 50 12.87 -1.77 -9.08
CA GLU A 50 13.47 -2.14 -10.38
C GLU A 50 13.90 -3.59 -10.43
N ARG A 51 14.55 -4.07 -9.36
CA ARG A 51 15.09 -5.43 -9.32
C ARG A 51 13.99 -6.48 -9.22
N THR A 52 12.97 -6.16 -8.41
CA THR A 52 11.79 -7.00 -8.32
C THR A 52 11.06 -7.09 -9.64
N LEU A 53 10.90 -5.96 -10.33
CA LEU A 53 10.28 -5.92 -11.64
C LEU A 53 11.07 -6.74 -12.67
N MET A 54 12.40 -6.52 -12.76
CA MET A 54 13.27 -7.29 -13.65
C MET A 54 13.22 -8.79 -13.38
N LEU A 55 13.16 -9.18 -12.11
CA LEU A 55 13.02 -10.58 -11.72
C LEU A 55 11.68 -11.15 -12.20
N GLY A 56 10.58 -10.42 -12.01
CA GLY A 56 9.26 -10.83 -12.47
C GLY A 56 9.18 -11.00 -13.98
N PHE A 57 9.81 -10.10 -14.74
CA PHE A 57 9.89 -10.18 -16.19
C PHE A 57 10.68 -11.41 -16.64
N LYS A 58 11.79 -11.70 -15.96
CA LYS A 58 12.60 -12.90 -16.22
C LYS A 58 11.83 -14.20 -15.91
N GLU A 59 11.18 -14.25 -14.74
CA GLU A 59 10.45 -15.46 -14.31
C GLU A 59 9.24 -15.79 -15.18
N LEU A 60 8.59 -14.75 -15.73
CA LEU A 60 7.41 -14.91 -16.57
C LEU A 60 7.74 -14.90 -18.08
N ASP A 61 9.02 -14.74 -18.42
CA ASP A 61 9.50 -14.64 -19.82
C ASP A 61 8.70 -13.60 -20.62
N ILE A 62 8.85 -12.33 -20.23
CA ILE A 62 8.20 -11.19 -20.86
C ILE A 62 9.16 -10.04 -21.09
N LEU A 63 8.83 -9.18 -22.05
CA LEU A 63 9.51 -7.94 -22.36
C LEU A 63 8.63 -6.73 -22.02
N PRO A 64 9.20 -5.54 -21.76
CA PRO A 64 8.44 -4.34 -21.40
C PRO A 64 7.40 -3.90 -22.43
N ASP A 65 7.66 -4.12 -23.69
CA ASP A 65 6.78 -3.79 -24.82
C ASP A 65 5.57 -4.74 -24.96
N GLN A 66 5.60 -5.86 -24.25
CA GLN A 66 4.48 -6.79 -24.19
C GLN A 66 3.47 -6.48 -23.07
N VAL A 67 3.78 -5.50 -22.22
CA VAL A 67 2.91 -5.12 -21.10
C VAL A 67 1.74 -4.30 -21.62
N ASP A 68 0.54 -4.81 -21.46
CA ASP A 68 -0.68 -4.12 -21.87
C ASP A 68 -0.99 -2.92 -20.98
N LYS A 69 -0.76 -3.05 -19.66
CA LYS A 69 -1.01 -2.00 -18.67
C LYS A 69 0.04 -1.97 -17.56
N TRP A 70 0.47 -0.75 -17.24
CA TRP A 70 1.29 -0.42 -16.09
C TRP A 70 0.43 0.25 -15.03
N VAL A 71 0.32 -0.34 -13.85
CA VAL A 71 -0.60 0.10 -12.80
C VAL A 71 0.17 0.61 -11.59
N PHE A 72 -0.21 1.77 -11.11
CA PHE A 72 0.34 2.37 -9.90
C PHE A 72 -0.78 2.57 -8.87
N PRO A 73 -0.72 1.87 -7.72
CA PRO A 73 -1.69 2.04 -6.63
C PRO A 73 -1.38 3.29 -5.81
N THR A 74 -1.25 4.43 -6.47
CA THR A 74 -0.87 5.72 -5.89
C THR A 74 -1.43 6.86 -6.73
N PRO A 75 -1.76 8.04 -6.17
CA PRO A 75 -2.20 9.18 -6.93
C PRO A 75 -1.17 9.65 -7.96
N LYS A 76 -1.62 10.03 -9.13
CA LYS A 76 -0.74 10.55 -10.21
C LYS A 76 0.12 11.75 -9.77
N SER A 77 -0.35 12.51 -8.79
CA SER A 77 0.33 13.71 -8.27
C SER A 77 1.56 13.42 -7.43
N ASP A 78 1.71 12.21 -6.91
CA ASP A 78 2.72 11.89 -5.91
C ASP A 78 4.12 11.74 -6.50
N ILE A 79 4.22 11.37 -7.78
CA ILE A 79 5.49 11.25 -8.47
C ILE A 79 5.51 12.21 -9.67
N LYS A 80 6.62 12.90 -9.86
CA LYS A 80 6.78 13.83 -10.97
C LYS A 80 6.89 13.05 -12.30
N LEU A 81 6.20 13.50 -13.33
CA LEU A 81 6.21 12.87 -14.66
C LEU A 81 7.62 12.60 -15.19
N LYS A 82 8.59 13.47 -14.86
CA LYS A 82 10.00 13.29 -15.23
C LYS A 82 10.63 12.03 -14.60
N ASP A 83 10.21 11.65 -13.38
CA ASP A 83 10.77 10.48 -12.71
C ASP A 83 10.24 9.18 -13.34
N TYR A 84 8.96 9.16 -13.74
CA TYR A 84 8.41 8.10 -14.59
C TYR A 84 9.12 8.01 -15.93
N HIS A 85 9.36 9.15 -16.59
CA HIS A 85 10.08 9.19 -17.86
C HIS A 85 11.48 8.59 -17.73
N LEU A 86 12.24 8.99 -16.70
CA LEU A 86 13.57 8.45 -16.45
C LEU A 86 13.54 6.94 -16.20
N PHE A 87 12.61 6.48 -15.35
CA PHE A 87 12.45 5.08 -15.04
C PHE A 87 12.10 4.24 -16.27
N PHE A 88 11.05 4.58 -17.01
CA PHE A 88 10.61 3.81 -18.15
C PHE A 88 11.62 3.84 -19.30
N THR A 89 12.26 4.99 -19.55
CA THR A 89 13.32 5.09 -20.56
C THR A 89 14.47 4.16 -20.23
N TRP A 90 14.93 4.16 -18.97
CA TRP A 90 15.97 3.26 -18.50
C TRP A 90 15.52 1.80 -18.59
N PHE A 91 14.32 1.49 -18.13
CA PHE A 91 13.80 0.14 -18.07
C PHE A 91 13.64 -0.48 -19.47
N PHE A 92 13.01 0.24 -20.39
CA PHE A 92 12.89 -0.23 -21.77
C PHE A 92 14.25 -0.43 -22.43
N LYS A 93 15.19 0.50 -22.22
CA LYS A 93 16.55 0.38 -22.75
C LYS A 93 17.30 -0.84 -22.22
N ALA A 94 17.07 -1.23 -20.97
CA ALA A 94 17.66 -2.44 -20.38
C ALA A 94 17.24 -3.74 -21.11
N TYR A 95 16.12 -3.68 -21.83
CA TYR A 95 15.58 -4.77 -22.67
C TYR A 95 15.72 -4.51 -24.18
N ASN A 96 16.60 -3.58 -24.58
CA ASN A 96 16.80 -3.15 -25.97
C ASN A 96 15.55 -2.53 -26.62
N GLY A 97 14.59 -2.07 -25.81
CA GLY A 97 13.40 -1.35 -26.25
C GLY A 97 13.56 0.16 -26.20
N GLN A 98 12.60 0.87 -26.77
CA GLN A 98 12.54 2.33 -26.84
C GLN A 98 11.09 2.81 -26.74
N ILE A 99 10.89 3.97 -26.16
CA ILE A 99 9.62 4.71 -26.19
C ILE A 99 9.84 6.00 -26.97
N ASP A 100 9.24 6.12 -28.15
CA ASP A 100 9.47 7.25 -29.05
C ASP A 100 8.77 8.53 -28.57
N ASP A 101 7.51 8.42 -28.18
CA ASP A 101 6.70 9.51 -27.61
C ASP A 101 6.23 9.12 -26.21
N PHE A 102 6.99 9.53 -25.21
CA PHE A 102 6.73 9.12 -23.83
C PHE A 102 5.39 9.60 -23.31
N GLU A 103 4.98 10.83 -23.57
CA GLU A 103 3.73 11.36 -23.03
C GLU A 103 2.50 10.63 -23.60
N LYS A 104 2.51 10.37 -24.90
CA LYS A 104 1.47 9.59 -25.55
C LYS A 104 1.43 8.18 -25.02
N TRP A 105 2.57 7.48 -25.03
CA TRP A 105 2.69 6.12 -24.50
C TRP A 105 2.23 6.02 -23.05
N PHE A 106 2.67 6.96 -22.19
CA PHE A 106 2.33 7.00 -20.78
C PHE A 106 0.82 7.12 -20.55
N ASN A 107 0.16 8.00 -21.27
CA ASN A 107 -1.30 8.17 -21.16
C ASN A 107 -2.09 6.97 -21.69
N GLU A 108 -1.53 6.20 -22.62
CA GLU A 108 -2.18 5.01 -23.19
C GLU A 108 -1.98 3.76 -22.33
N HIS A 109 -0.83 3.62 -21.67
CA HIS A 109 -0.44 2.38 -20.99
C HIS A 109 -0.41 2.46 -19.46
N VAL A 110 -0.36 3.67 -18.87
CA VAL A 110 -0.24 3.84 -17.42
C VAL A 110 -1.58 4.18 -16.80
N GLU A 111 -1.93 3.45 -15.74
CA GLU A 111 -3.13 3.67 -14.94
C GLU A 111 -2.76 3.88 -13.47
N PHE A 112 -3.48 4.79 -12.83
CA PHE A 112 -3.39 5.05 -11.39
C PHE A 112 -4.65 4.55 -10.73
N VAL A 113 -4.49 3.77 -9.68
CA VAL A 113 -5.61 3.21 -8.92
C VAL A 113 -5.56 3.68 -7.48
N ASP A 114 -6.71 3.76 -6.86
CA ASP A 114 -6.83 4.18 -5.47
C ASP A 114 -6.14 3.18 -4.54
N HIS A 115 -5.31 3.70 -3.62
CA HIS A 115 -4.53 2.91 -2.68
C HIS A 115 -5.42 2.00 -1.81
N GLN A 116 -6.42 2.57 -1.18
CA GLN A 116 -7.31 1.83 -0.28
C GLN A 116 -8.17 0.80 -1.05
N LEU A 117 -8.62 1.16 -2.26
CA LEU A 117 -9.32 0.21 -3.12
C LEU A 117 -8.42 -0.93 -3.60
N SER A 118 -7.13 -0.70 -3.77
CA SER A 118 -6.18 -1.77 -4.11
C SER A 118 -6.10 -2.84 -3.03
N HIS A 119 -6.09 -2.45 -1.75
CA HIS A 119 -6.19 -3.38 -0.63
C HIS A 119 -7.53 -4.12 -0.60
N ALA A 120 -8.64 -3.39 -0.80
CA ALA A 120 -9.97 -4.01 -0.85
C ALA A 120 -10.10 -5.00 -2.01
N ALA A 121 -9.55 -4.66 -3.19
CA ALA A 121 -9.54 -5.52 -4.36
C ALA A 121 -8.76 -6.81 -4.11
N LEU A 122 -7.56 -6.72 -3.51
CA LEU A 122 -6.76 -7.90 -3.17
C LEU A 122 -7.54 -8.86 -2.25
N ALA A 123 -8.21 -8.34 -1.23
CA ALA A 123 -9.00 -9.15 -0.31
C ALA A 123 -10.24 -9.75 -0.98
N SER A 124 -10.98 -8.97 -1.77
CA SER A 124 -12.23 -9.40 -2.39
C SER A 124 -11.99 -10.40 -3.53
N TYR A 125 -11.06 -10.11 -4.44
CA TYR A 125 -10.73 -11.04 -5.54
C TYR A 125 -9.99 -12.30 -5.07
N GLY A 126 -9.20 -12.20 -3.98
CA GLY A 126 -8.55 -13.35 -3.37
C GLY A 126 -9.50 -14.21 -2.53
N SER A 127 -10.71 -13.74 -2.25
CA SER A 127 -11.73 -14.50 -1.53
C SER A 127 -12.51 -15.44 -2.42
N THR A 128 -13.28 -16.35 -1.82
CA THR A 128 -14.21 -17.22 -2.54
C THR A 128 -15.60 -16.61 -2.70
N PHE A 129 -15.81 -15.36 -2.25
CA PHE A 129 -17.10 -14.70 -2.29
C PHE A 129 -17.32 -14.00 -3.65
N SER A 130 -18.46 -14.22 -4.28
CA SER A 130 -18.90 -13.47 -5.46
C SER A 130 -19.43 -12.06 -5.10
N GLU A 131 -19.97 -11.94 -3.90
CA GLU A 131 -20.43 -10.68 -3.30
C GLU A 131 -20.00 -10.67 -1.84
N CYS A 132 -19.46 -9.55 -1.34
CA CYS A 132 -19.04 -9.42 0.05
C CYS A 132 -19.04 -7.97 0.53
N ALA A 133 -19.12 -7.78 1.85
CA ALA A 133 -18.69 -6.54 2.47
C ALA A 133 -17.16 -6.56 2.59
N PHE A 134 -16.53 -5.42 2.38
CA PHE A 134 -15.09 -5.25 2.60
C PHE A 134 -14.83 -4.15 3.64
N LEU A 135 -13.76 -4.34 4.39
CA LEU A 135 -13.20 -3.34 5.28
C LEU A 135 -11.68 -3.32 5.04
N CYS A 136 -11.18 -2.21 4.53
CA CYS A 136 -9.76 -1.95 4.44
C CYS A 136 -9.37 -0.97 5.55
N MET A 137 -8.33 -1.29 6.32
CA MET A 137 -7.77 -0.42 7.35
C MET A 137 -6.26 -0.37 7.18
N ASP A 138 -5.75 0.84 7.00
CA ASP A 138 -4.35 1.11 6.78
C ASP A 138 -3.88 2.31 7.62
N GLY A 139 -2.57 2.56 7.69
CA GLY A 139 -1.96 3.71 8.37
C GLY A 139 -2.31 5.06 7.73
N GLY A 140 -2.69 5.04 6.49
CA GLY A 140 -3.09 6.16 5.63
C GLY A 140 -3.14 5.68 4.20
N GLY A 141 -3.70 6.48 3.31
CA GLY A 141 -3.47 6.32 1.88
C GLY A 141 -2.06 6.82 1.51
N ASP A 142 -1.83 6.99 0.24
CA ASP A 142 -0.62 7.63 -0.24
C ASP A 142 -0.52 9.08 0.24
N PHE A 143 0.62 9.70 -0.04
CA PHE A 143 1.00 11.00 0.50
C PHE A 143 -0.12 12.05 0.34
N GLY A 144 -0.58 12.54 1.47
CA GLY A 144 -1.67 13.53 1.51
C GLY A 144 -3.07 12.94 1.58
N ASP A 145 -3.25 11.64 1.45
CA ASP A 145 -4.53 10.97 1.65
C ASP A 145 -4.70 10.58 3.13
N PRO A 146 -5.55 11.27 3.88
CA PRO A 146 -5.73 10.99 5.29
C PRO A 146 -6.65 9.80 5.59
N ARG A 147 -7.14 9.11 4.56
CA ARG A 147 -8.05 7.98 4.74
C ARG A 147 -7.31 6.77 5.32
N GLY A 148 -7.60 6.41 6.54
CA GLY A 148 -7.04 5.24 7.20
C GLY A 148 -7.91 4.00 7.07
N TYR A 149 -9.16 4.14 6.64
CA TYR A 149 -10.01 3.02 6.31
C TYR A 149 -11.12 3.39 5.35
N ILE A 150 -11.53 2.40 4.55
CA ILE A 150 -12.74 2.40 3.75
C ILE A 150 -13.56 1.17 4.09
N PHE A 151 -14.88 1.30 4.02
CA PHE A 151 -15.84 0.22 4.19
C PHE A 151 -16.86 0.27 3.05
N GLY A 152 -17.24 -0.89 2.53
CA GLY A 152 -18.21 -0.94 1.44
C GLY A 152 -18.66 -2.35 1.11
N ASP A 153 -19.26 -2.50 -0.05
CA ASP A 153 -19.62 -3.77 -0.63
C ASP A 153 -18.94 -3.96 -2.01
N TYR A 154 -18.61 -5.20 -2.28
CA TYR A 154 -18.16 -5.68 -3.59
C TYR A 154 -19.27 -6.56 -4.17
N LYS A 155 -19.75 -6.17 -5.33
CA LYS A 155 -20.82 -6.84 -6.05
C LYS A 155 -20.74 -6.52 -7.54
N ASP A 156 -21.07 -7.49 -8.40
CA ASP A 156 -21.09 -7.35 -9.86
C ASP A 156 -19.77 -6.76 -10.41
N ASN A 157 -18.63 -7.20 -9.88
CA ASN A 157 -17.27 -6.68 -10.18
C ASN A 157 -17.08 -5.18 -9.90
N GLN A 158 -17.88 -4.61 -9.00
CA GLN A 158 -17.80 -3.20 -8.61
C GLN A 158 -17.60 -3.05 -7.11
N PHE A 159 -16.77 -2.09 -6.74
CA PHE A 159 -16.57 -1.67 -5.35
C PHE A 159 -17.43 -0.44 -5.07
N ASN A 160 -18.36 -0.56 -4.15
CA ASN A 160 -19.22 0.54 -3.70
C ASN A 160 -18.77 0.97 -2.31
N ILE A 161 -18.01 2.06 -2.21
CA ILE A 161 -17.61 2.63 -0.93
C ILE A 161 -18.85 3.24 -0.26
N LYS A 162 -19.17 2.76 0.94
CA LYS A 162 -20.27 3.27 1.76
C LYS A 162 -19.78 4.28 2.80
N TYR A 163 -18.54 4.10 3.22
CA TYR A 163 -17.93 4.95 4.22
C TYR A 163 -16.42 4.99 4.03
N GLU A 164 -15.85 6.16 4.26
CA GLU A 164 -14.41 6.37 4.32
C GLU A 164 -14.06 7.26 5.53
N SER A 165 -12.92 6.99 6.17
CA SER A 165 -12.45 7.83 7.26
C SER A 165 -11.99 9.19 6.72
N THR A 166 -12.26 10.22 7.52
CA THR A 166 -11.76 11.58 7.24
C THR A 166 -10.71 11.94 8.29
N GLY A 167 -9.48 12.12 7.87
CA GLY A 167 -8.38 12.48 8.78
C GLY A 167 -7.67 11.28 9.41
N TYR A 168 -6.72 11.58 10.30
CA TYR A 168 -5.77 10.60 10.85
C TYR A 168 -6.24 9.96 12.16
N ASP A 169 -7.45 10.25 12.65
CA ASP A 169 -7.96 9.71 13.91
C ASP A 169 -8.66 8.37 13.72
N HIS A 170 -7.90 7.36 13.28
CA HIS A 170 -8.38 6.01 13.03
C HIS A 170 -7.48 4.95 13.68
N ILE A 171 -7.96 3.71 13.72
CA ILE A 171 -7.35 2.62 14.50
C ILE A 171 -5.91 2.30 14.10
N ALA A 172 -5.57 2.40 12.83
CA ALA A 172 -4.22 2.08 12.36
C ALA A 172 -3.21 3.12 12.86
N ASN A 173 -3.52 4.42 12.75
CA ASN A 173 -2.69 5.48 13.33
C ASN A 173 -2.60 5.40 14.86
N TYR A 174 -3.68 4.93 15.51
CA TYR A 174 -3.61 4.70 16.94
C TYR A 174 -2.63 3.58 17.31
N HIS A 175 -2.51 2.55 16.46
CA HIS A 175 -1.50 1.50 16.63
C HIS A 175 -0.07 2.07 16.54
N SER A 176 0.20 2.93 15.54
CA SER A 176 1.49 3.63 15.43
C SER A 176 1.77 4.51 16.65
N PHE A 177 0.77 5.27 17.10
CA PHE A 177 0.89 6.08 18.32
C PHE A 177 1.20 5.24 19.57
N LEU A 178 0.57 4.07 19.73
CA LEU A 178 0.90 3.15 20.83
C LEU A 178 2.32 2.61 20.70
N THR A 179 2.74 2.31 19.49
CA THR A 179 4.09 1.82 19.18
C THR A 179 5.15 2.84 19.61
N ASP A 180 4.96 4.11 19.28
CA ASP A 180 5.83 5.22 19.76
C ASP A 180 5.79 5.34 21.28
N SER A 181 4.62 5.18 21.89
CA SER A 181 4.45 5.35 23.34
C SER A 181 5.17 4.30 24.16
N ILE A 182 5.48 3.14 23.59
CA ILE A 182 6.26 2.08 24.26
C ILE A 182 7.74 2.07 23.85
N GLY A 183 8.19 3.11 23.11
CA GLY A 183 9.59 3.34 22.80
C GLY A 183 10.11 2.72 21.50
N PHE A 184 9.22 2.25 20.63
CA PHE A 184 9.54 1.90 19.25
C PHE A 184 9.27 3.08 18.31
N SER A 185 9.78 3.03 17.08
CA SER A 185 9.32 3.93 16.01
C SER A 185 7.89 3.60 15.58
N GLY A 186 7.11 4.62 15.20
CA GLY A 186 5.74 4.42 14.69
C GLY A 186 5.64 3.47 13.51
N ASP A 187 6.72 3.28 12.76
CA ASP A 187 6.83 2.32 11.65
C ASP A 187 7.14 0.89 12.10
N ASP A 188 7.42 0.69 13.40
CA ASP A 188 7.72 -0.62 13.98
C ASP A 188 6.46 -1.35 14.53
N ASN A 189 5.29 -1.10 13.97
CA ASN A 189 4.02 -1.70 14.40
C ASN A 189 4.06 -3.22 14.55
N GLY A 190 4.79 -3.90 13.67
CA GLY A 190 5.02 -5.34 13.75
C GLY A 190 5.75 -5.77 15.02
N LYS A 191 6.69 -4.95 15.54
CA LYS A 191 7.38 -5.22 16.81
C LYS A 191 6.42 -5.13 18.00
N THR A 192 5.53 -4.13 17.99
CA THR A 192 4.48 -3.99 19.00
C THR A 192 3.54 -5.21 19.01
N SER A 193 3.10 -5.62 17.81
CA SER A 193 2.26 -6.81 17.66
C SER A 193 2.96 -8.08 18.13
N GLY A 194 4.24 -8.25 17.81
CA GLY A 194 5.07 -9.36 18.30
C GLY A 194 5.23 -9.34 19.82
N LEU A 195 5.53 -8.17 20.40
CA LEU A 195 5.66 -8.01 21.86
C LEU A 195 4.36 -8.32 22.59
N ALA A 196 3.21 -8.00 22.01
CA ALA A 196 1.91 -8.27 22.61
C ALA A 196 1.66 -9.77 22.87
N SER A 197 2.31 -10.68 22.13
CA SER A 197 2.21 -12.12 22.31
C SER A 197 2.78 -12.60 23.65
N TYR A 198 3.72 -11.86 24.24
CA TYR A 198 4.31 -12.14 25.55
C TYR A 198 3.53 -11.50 26.72
N GLY A 199 2.58 -10.64 26.39
CA GLY A 199 1.79 -9.90 27.36
C GLY A 199 0.57 -10.66 27.85
N LYS A 200 -0.08 -10.07 28.86
CA LYS A 200 -1.40 -10.52 29.35
C LYS A 200 -2.38 -9.37 29.26
N VAL A 201 -3.62 -9.70 28.88
CA VAL A 201 -4.68 -8.69 28.84
C VAL A 201 -4.84 -8.04 30.20
N GLN A 202 -4.72 -6.72 30.26
CA GLN A 202 -4.93 -5.91 31.44
C GLN A 202 -6.36 -5.33 31.40
N PRO A 203 -7.33 -5.87 32.19
CA PRO A 203 -8.74 -5.47 32.07
C PRO A 203 -8.98 -3.98 32.30
N LYS A 204 -8.23 -3.36 33.22
CA LYS A 204 -8.31 -1.92 33.47
C LYS A 204 -7.87 -1.12 32.27
N LEU A 205 -6.71 -1.43 31.71
CA LEU A 205 -6.18 -0.75 30.51
C LEU A 205 -7.12 -0.93 29.31
N LYS A 206 -7.61 -2.17 29.09
CA LYS A 206 -8.59 -2.43 28.03
C LYS A 206 -9.86 -1.57 28.18
N LYS A 207 -10.34 -1.37 29.41
CA LYS A 207 -11.50 -0.50 29.69
C LYS A 207 -11.20 0.97 29.36
N GLU A 208 -10.01 1.46 29.69
CA GLU A 208 -9.62 2.83 29.40
C GLU A 208 -9.44 3.06 27.89
N ILE A 209 -8.79 2.13 27.18
CA ILE A 209 -8.65 2.20 25.71
C ILE A 209 -10.02 2.23 25.03
N LYS A 210 -10.96 1.40 25.48
CA LYS A 210 -12.31 1.40 24.91
C LYS A 210 -13.05 2.74 25.03
N LYS A 211 -12.75 3.57 26.02
CA LYS A 211 -13.33 4.90 26.17
C LYS A 211 -12.82 5.90 25.13
N LEU A 212 -11.69 5.59 24.50
CA LEU A 212 -11.11 6.44 23.44
C LEU A 212 -11.68 6.13 22.06
N ILE A 213 -12.47 5.05 21.97
CA ILE A 213 -13.08 4.62 20.73
C ILE A 213 -14.50 5.18 20.68
N ASN A 214 -14.75 6.07 19.76
CA ASN A 214 -16.09 6.56 19.47
C ASN A 214 -16.60 5.89 18.18
N VAL A 215 -17.81 5.34 18.21
CA VAL A 215 -18.45 4.71 17.05
C VAL A 215 -19.80 5.38 16.83
N SER A 216 -19.94 6.06 15.71
CA SER A 216 -21.22 6.67 15.28
C SER A 216 -21.55 6.27 13.85
N LYS A 217 -22.81 6.45 13.46
CA LYS A 217 -23.24 6.22 12.07
C LYS A 217 -22.73 7.31 11.13
N GLU A 218 -22.58 8.50 11.65
CA GLU A 218 -22.20 9.71 10.89
C GLU A 218 -20.70 9.81 10.69
N GLU A 219 -19.92 9.42 11.71
CA GLU A 219 -18.47 9.61 11.74
C GLU A 219 -17.67 8.30 11.70
N GLY A 220 -18.35 7.15 11.69
CA GLY A 220 -17.72 5.84 11.74
C GLY A 220 -16.97 5.58 13.04
N VAL A 221 -15.75 5.07 12.96
CA VAL A 221 -14.91 4.77 14.13
C VAL A 221 -13.81 5.84 14.24
N LYS A 222 -13.86 6.61 15.30
CA LYS A 222 -12.84 7.61 15.64
C LYS A 222 -12.11 7.25 16.94
N PHE A 223 -10.84 7.64 17.00
CA PHE A 223 -10.01 7.53 18.19
C PHE A 223 -9.68 8.90 18.75
N GLU A 224 -9.93 9.10 20.03
CA GLU A 224 -9.42 10.25 20.76
C GLU A 224 -7.93 10.04 21.08
N ARG A 225 -7.06 10.92 20.58
CA ARG A 225 -5.63 10.93 20.91
C ARG A 225 -5.41 11.46 22.32
N LYS A 226 -5.51 10.59 23.32
CA LYS A 226 -5.04 10.89 24.68
C LYS A 226 -3.72 10.19 24.91
N ARG A 227 -2.70 10.93 25.33
CA ARG A 227 -1.43 10.33 25.78
C ARG A 227 -1.74 9.50 27.02
N PHE A 228 -1.50 8.21 26.96
CA PHE A 228 -1.40 7.42 28.16
C PHE A 228 -0.08 7.74 28.85
N ASN A 229 -0.13 8.36 30.01
CA ASN A 229 1.00 8.30 30.92
C ASN A 229 1.03 6.89 31.46
N ILE A 230 1.81 6.02 30.83
CA ILE A 230 2.18 4.72 31.39
C ILE A 230 3.24 5.02 32.45
N THR A 231 2.82 5.60 33.56
CA THR A 231 3.63 5.59 34.76
C THR A 231 3.38 4.28 35.49
N ASN A 232 4.46 3.59 35.80
CA ASN A 232 4.57 2.32 36.51
C ASN A 232 3.57 2.12 37.64
#